data_ce4fa960b5ced3b869a158c78cb60b83
#
_entry.id   ce4fa960b5ced3b869a158c78cb60b83
#
_cell.length_a   1.000
_cell.length_b   1.000
_cell.length_c   1.000
_cell.angle_alpha   90.00
_cell.angle_beta   90.00
_cell.angle_gamma   90.00
#
_symmetry.space_group_name_H-M   'P 1'
#
loop_
_entity.id
_entity.type
_entity.pdbx_description
1 polymer ?
#
loop_
_entity_poly.entity_id
_entity_poly.type
_entity_poly.pdbx_seq_one_letter_code
_entity_poly.pdbx_strand_id
1 'polypeptide(L)'
;MTKARFESIGAYIPNKRVSTEELTANMNIPPQFDLEAITGIKTRSWKEDKDDSYTMAIDAANSCLENSKYEAADLDIIISCSIARFVGDCSYYEPPMSLFLKHKLGAHKAIFFDVSNACAGMFSGLYILESMIKAGVVKNGLVVSGEYISTIAETAVLEAKDIYDPQFGSLTVGDAGAAVILDKAVDDNDVIDCFNLISTPEYSDLAIGKPSNDSNRYAMYASNSKMHTEERLKIWPNFQIDMLAKEGKDFKSEQFDYIIHHQVGSKFVERLLKVGKEAFSAEQPESLNVLEKYGNTSSTSHFIVLYEYLKANKLKDKSKILMVPAASGFVTGFLSMSINNLAVK
;
A
#
# COMPACT_ATOMS: atom_id res chain seq x y z
N MET A 1 12.93 -21.08 14.20
CA MET A 1 11.66 -20.40 14.49
C MET A 1 10.76 -20.56 13.26
N THR A 2 9.43 -20.62 13.46
CA THR A 2 8.48 -20.63 12.34
C THR A 2 8.58 -19.32 11.58
N LYS A 3 8.70 -19.38 10.25
CA LYS A 3 8.65 -18.23 9.36
C LYS A 3 7.34 -18.23 8.58
N ALA A 4 6.88 -17.09 8.13
CA ALA A 4 5.73 -16.93 7.24
C ALA A 4 6.19 -16.60 5.81
N ARG A 5 5.29 -16.76 4.84
CA ARG A 5 5.50 -16.36 3.45
C ARG A 5 4.25 -15.75 2.86
N PHE A 6 4.41 -15.08 1.76
CA PHE A 6 3.30 -14.76 0.86
C PHE A 6 2.93 -16.05 0.12
N GLU A 7 1.75 -16.59 0.44
CA GLU A 7 1.24 -17.80 -0.20
C GLU A 7 0.56 -17.45 -1.52
N SER A 8 -0.24 -16.38 -1.50
CA SER A 8 -0.88 -15.83 -2.69
C SER A 8 -1.07 -14.33 -2.59
N ILE A 9 -1.28 -13.70 -3.73
CA ILE A 9 -1.60 -12.28 -3.88
C ILE A 9 -2.70 -12.11 -4.91
N GLY A 10 -3.58 -11.14 -4.68
CA GLY A 10 -4.62 -10.76 -5.61
C GLY A 10 -4.84 -9.25 -5.63
N ALA A 11 -5.40 -8.77 -6.71
CA ALA A 11 -5.73 -7.37 -6.88
C ALA A 11 -7.02 -7.18 -7.68
N TYR A 12 -7.68 -6.08 -7.40
CA TYR A 12 -8.72 -5.50 -8.23
C TYR A 12 -8.35 -4.07 -8.58
N ILE A 13 -8.24 -3.78 -9.85
CA ILE A 13 -7.94 -2.44 -10.37
C ILE A 13 -9.07 -2.06 -11.31
N PRO A 14 -9.91 -1.06 -10.96
CA PRO A 14 -10.97 -0.60 -11.85
C PRO A 14 -10.46 -0.34 -13.27
N ASN A 15 -11.28 -0.62 -14.29
CA ASN A 15 -10.87 -0.39 -15.69
C ASN A 15 -10.87 1.09 -16.06
N LYS A 16 -11.74 1.88 -15.44
CA LYS A 16 -11.81 3.33 -15.67
C LYS A 16 -10.49 3.99 -15.32
N ARG A 17 -10.03 4.87 -16.20
CA ARG A 17 -8.86 5.73 -16.00
C ARG A 17 -9.28 7.18 -16.11
N VAL A 18 -8.72 8.01 -15.23
CA VAL A 18 -8.81 9.46 -15.31
C VAL A 18 -7.40 9.97 -15.59
N SER A 19 -7.23 10.70 -16.69
CA SER A 19 -5.94 11.29 -17.04
C SER A 19 -5.64 12.49 -16.13
N THR A 20 -4.34 12.85 -16.03
CA THR A 20 -3.96 14.07 -15.31
C THR A 20 -4.53 15.32 -16.00
N GLU A 21 -4.57 15.32 -17.34
CA GLU A 21 -5.20 16.39 -18.13
C GLU A 21 -6.70 16.51 -17.81
N GLU A 22 -7.45 15.39 -17.83
CA GLU A 22 -8.87 15.38 -17.48
C GLU A 22 -9.12 15.86 -16.06
N LEU A 23 -8.31 15.40 -15.08
CA LEU A 23 -8.44 15.82 -13.70
C LEU A 23 -8.21 17.33 -13.52
N THR A 24 -7.15 17.85 -14.13
CA THR A 24 -6.78 19.27 -14.01
C THR A 24 -7.72 20.18 -14.79
N ALA A 25 -8.27 19.72 -15.92
CA ALA A 25 -9.28 20.48 -16.68
C ALA A 25 -10.58 20.71 -15.89
N ASN A 26 -10.87 19.85 -14.91
CA ASN A 26 -12.03 19.98 -14.04
C ASN A 26 -11.78 20.79 -12.75
N MET A 27 -10.57 21.32 -12.55
CA MET A 27 -10.28 22.15 -11.38
C MET A 27 -11.01 23.49 -11.45
N ASN A 28 -11.66 23.88 -10.34
CA ASN A 28 -12.33 25.18 -10.25
C ASN A 28 -11.37 26.36 -10.43
N ILE A 29 -10.12 26.19 -9.99
CA ILE A 29 -9.03 27.14 -10.20
C ILE A 29 -8.06 26.49 -11.18
N PRO A 30 -7.93 27.02 -12.43
CA PRO A 30 -7.00 26.45 -13.40
C PRO A 30 -5.57 26.40 -12.84
N PRO A 31 -4.90 25.24 -12.86
CA PRO A 31 -3.61 25.07 -12.23
C PRO A 31 -2.53 25.90 -12.97
N GLN A 32 -1.71 26.60 -12.20
CA GLN A 32 -0.51 27.29 -12.69
C GLN A 32 0.73 26.36 -12.66
N PHE A 33 0.50 25.03 -12.69
CA PHE A 33 1.53 24.00 -12.55
C PHE A 33 1.22 22.81 -13.44
N ASP A 34 2.26 22.10 -13.84
CA ASP A 34 2.14 20.83 -14.56
C ASP A 34 2.16 19.67 -13.55
N LEU A 35 0.95 19.12 -13.27
CA LEU A 35 0.79 18.05 -12.29
C LEU A 35 1.49 16.77 -12.75
N GLU A 36 1.46 16.44 -14.05
CA GLU A 36 2.14 15.26 -14.59
C GLU A 36 3.66 15.38 -14.42
N ALA A 37 4.25 16.52 -14.80
CA ALA A 37 5.69 16.76 -14.66
C ALA A 37 6.16 16.74 -13.18
N ILE A 38 5.29 17.12 -12.23
CA ILE A 38 5.60 17.09 -10.79
C ILE A 38 5.52 15.67 -10.24
N THR A 39 4.49 14.91 -10.59
CA THR A 39 4.13 13.65 -9.95
C THR A 39 4.56 12.42 -10.74
N GLY A 40 4.73 12.53 -12.07
CA GLY A 40 4.96 11.41 -12.99
C GLY A 40 3.69 10.58 -13.25
N ILE A 41 2.51 11.06 -12.85
CA ILE A 41 1.24 10.33 -13.01
C ILE A 41 0.55 10.82 -14.28
N LYS A 42 0.45 9.95 -15.29
CA LYS A 42 -0.29 10.22 -16.52
C LYS A 42 -1.78 9.93 -16.35
N THR A 43 -2.07 8.79 -15.75
CA THR A 43 -3.44 8.36 -15.45
C THR A 43 -3.54 7.81 -14.05
N ARG A 44 -4.71 7.71 -13.53
CA ARG A 44 -5.02 7.03 -12.26
C ARG A 44 -6.21 6.10 -12.41
N SER A 45 -6.20 5.00 -11.67
CA SER A 45 -7.37 4.12 -11.59
C SER A 45 -8.50 4.83 -10.86
N TRP A 46 -9.72 4.67 -11.35
CA TRP A 46 -10.89 5.35 -10.80
C TRP A 46 -12.06 4.40 -10.72
N LYS A 47 -12.76 4.38 -9.61
CA LYS A 47 -13.92 3.52 -9.43
C LYS A 47 -14.92 3.61 -10.58
N GLU A 48 -15.55 2.50 -10.91
CA GLU A 48 -16.74 2.42 -11.75
C GLU A 48 -18.00 2.53 -10.87
N ASP A 49 -19.18 2.63 -11.48
CA ASP A 49 -20.46 2.79 -10.74
C ASP A 49 -20.75 1.63 -9.78
N LYS A 50 -20.27 0.42 -10.12
CA LYS A 50 -20.41 -0.79 -9.30
C LYS A 50 -19.40 -0.87 -8.14
N ASP A 51 -18.37 -0.04 -8.16
CA ASP A 51 -17.24 -0.14 -7.24
C ASP A 51 -17.43 0.72 -6.01
N ASP A 52 -17.09 0.15 -4.87
CA ASP A 52 -16.90 0.82 -3.60
C ASP A 52 -15.77 0.13 -2.81
N SER A 53 -15.47 0.58 -1.61
CA SER A 53 -14.40 -0.02 -0.79
C SER A 53 -14.61 -1.51 -0.55
N TYR A 54 -15.85 -1.93 -0.36
CA TYR A 54 -16.21 -3.33 -0.03
C TYR A 54 -16.14 -4.23 -1.26
N THR A 55 -16.69 -3.80 -2.38
CA THR A 55 -16.67 -4.56 -3.63
C THR A 55 -15.25 -4.73 -4.15
N MET A 56 -14.43 -3.67 -4.15
CA MET A 56 -13.03 -3.76 -4.55
C MET A 56 -12.21 -4.69 -3.63
N ALA A 57 -12.48 -4.68 -2.32
CA ALA A 57 -11.83 -5.61 -1.40
C ALA A 57 -12.26 -7.07 -1.64
N ILE A 58 -13.55 -7.32 -1.91
CA ILE A 58 -14.07 -8.65 -2.24
C ILE A 58 -13.43 -9.18 -3.52
N ASP A 59 -13.38 -8.37 -4.56
CA ASP A 59 -12.81 -8.77 -5.86
C ASP A 59 -11.30 -9.03 -5.76
N ALA A 60 -10.57 -8.21 -4.99
CA ALA A 60 -9.18 -8.47 -4.69
C ALA A 60 -8.97 -9.77 -3.88
N ALA A 61 -9.83 -10.03 -2.89
CA ALA A 61 -9.79 -11.26 -2.09
C ALA A 61 -10.09 -12.50 -2.96
N ASN A 62 -11.09 -12.43 -3.86
CA ASN A 62 -11.40 -13.50 -4.79
C ASN A 62 -10.22 -13.76 -5.73
N SER A 63 -9.63 -12.71 -6.32
CA SER A 63 -8.41 -12.82 -7.14
C SER A 63 -7.26 -13.49 -6.36
N CYS A 64 -7.10 -13.17 -5.08
CA CYS A 64 -6.09 -13.80 -4.23
C CYS A 64 -6.37 -15.29 -4.00
N LEU A 65 -7.63 -15.64 -3.72
CA LEU A 65 -8.06 -17.03 -3.52
C LEU A 65 -7.92 -17.87 -4.81
N GLU A 66 -8.19 -17.30 -5.99
CA GLU A 66 -7.99 -17.96 -7.28
C GLU A 66 -6.52 -18.34 -7.52
N ASN A 67 -5.58 -17.57 -6.97
CA ASN A 67 -4.14 -17.83 -7.02
C ASN A 67 -3.64 -18.71 -5.87
N SER A 68 -4.50 -19.02 -4.89
CA SER A 68 -4.15 -19.74 -3.66
C SER A 68 -4.43 -21.24 -3.77
N LYS A 69 -3.78 -21.99 -2.88
CA LYS A 69 -4.15 -23.39 -2.58
C LYS A 69 -5.29 -23.47 -1.55
N TYR A 70 -5.67 -22.36 -0.92
CA TYR A 70 -6.72 -22.27 0.08
C TYR A 70 -8.04 -21.83 -0.55
N GLU A 71 -9.14 -22.39 -0.04
CA GLU A 71 -10.48 -21.85 -0.23
C GLU A 71 -10.80 -20.88 0.91
N ALA A 72 -11.81 -20.04 0.75
CA ALA A 72 -12.21 -19.09 1.78
C ALA A 72 -12.58 -19.77 3.13
N ALA A 73 -13.16 -20.98 3.06
CA ALA A 73 -13.51 -21.78 4.25
C ALA A 73 -12.30 -22.29 5.05
N ASP A 74 -11.10 -22.27 4.46
CA ASP A 74 -9.85 -22.72 5.09
C ASP A 74 -9.13 -21.58 5.83
N LEU A 75 -9.57 -20.34 5.66
CA LEU A 75 -8.95 -19.19 6.30
C LEU A 75 -9.18 -19.18 7.81
N ASP A 76 -8.10 -19.06 8.57
CA ASP A 76 -8.16 -18.94 10.04
C ASP A 76 -8.51 -17.50 10.46
N ILE A 77 -8.12 -16.50 9.67
CA ILE A 77 -8.33 -15.09 9.98
C ILE A 77 -8.48 -14.21 8.72
N ILE A 78 -9.30 -13.16 8.83
CA ILE A 78 -9.40 -12.07 7.84
C ILE A 78 -9.13 -10.75 8.55
N ILE A 79 -8.16 -9.99 8.04
CA ILE A 79 -7.80 -8.65 8.53
C ILE A 79 -8.07 -7.64 7.40
N SER A 80 -9.02 -6.73 7.61
CA SER A 80 -9.26 -5.62 6.71
C SER A 80 -8.39 -4.42 7.09
N CYS A 81 -7.78 -3.79 6.09
CA CYS A 81 -6.84 -2.69 6.30
C CYS A 81 -7.21 -1.42 5.52
N SER A 82 -8.45 -1.32 5.05
CA SER A 82 -8.93 -0.16 4.29
C SER A 82 -8.96 1.11 5.13
N ILE A 83 -8.46 2.21 4.59
CA ILE A 83 -8.64 3.55 5.15
C ILE A 83 -10.08 3.99 4.94
N ALA A 84 -10.52 3.91 3.68
CA ALA A 84 -11.87 4.24 3.27
C ALA A 84 -12.79 3.02 3.44
N ARG A 85 -13.98 3.23 3.98
CA ARG A 85 -15.00 2.20 4.19
C ARG A 85 -16.33 2.66 3.62
N PHE A 86 -16.34 2.85 2.32
CA PHE A 86 -17.53 3.30 1.61
C PHE A 86 -18.32 2.11 1.08
N VAL A 87 -19.65 2.15 1.28
CA VAL A 87 -20.63 1.34 0.57
C VAL A 87 -21.41 2.31 -0.32
N GLY A 88 -21.22 2.24 -1.63
CA GLY A 88 -21.57 3.32 -2.51
C GLY A 88 -20.86 4.61 -2.07
N ASP A 89 -21.60 5.69 -1.86
CA ASP A 89 -21.06 6.99 -1.44
C ASP A 89 -21.19 7.23 0.08
N CYS A 90 -21.65 6.24 0.84
CA CYS A 90 -21.83 6.34 2.29
C CYS A 90 -20.67 5.73 3.07
N SER A 91 -20.07 6.49 3.98
CA SER A 91 -19.03 5.97 4.88
C SER A 91 -19.66 5.14 6.01
N TYR A 92 -19.17 3.90 6.20
CA TYR A 92 -19.65 2.98 7.23
C TYR A 92 -18.64 2.90 8.39
N TYR A 93 -19.14 3.01 9.61
CA TYR A 93 -18.37 2.86 10.85
C TYR A 93 -18.52 1.45 11.43
N GLU A 94 -19.72 0.89 11.35
CA GLU A 94 -20.15 -0.39 11.91
C GLU A 94 -21.01 -1.15 10.89
N PRO A 95 -20.92 -2.48 10.82
CA PRO A 95 -19.93 -3.35 11.49
C PRO A 95 -18.53 -3.26 10.88
N PRO A 96 -17.50 -3.93 11.51
CA PRO A 96 -16.16 -4.03 10.90
C PRO A 96 -16.25 -4.57 9.47
N MET A 97 -15.45 -4.00 8.57
CA MET A 97 -15.42 -4.40 7.16
C MET A 97 -15.02 -5.88 7.01
N SER A 98 -14.10 -6.36 7.83
CA SER A 98 -13.67 -7.76 7.87
C SER A 98 -14.80 -8.74 8.17
N LEU A 99 -15.81 -8.36 8.98
CA LEU A 99 -17.00 -9.20 9.22
C LEU A 99 -17.84 -9.34 7.94
N PHE A 100 -18.00 -8.24 7.21
CA PHE A 100 -18.73 -8.25 5.95
C PHE A 100 -18.00 -9.12 4.90
N LEU A 101 -16.68 -8.96 4.79
CA LEU A 101 -15.84 -9.77 3.90
C LEU A 101 -15.92 -11.25 4.25
N LYS A 102 -15.79 -11.60 5.55
CA LYS A 102 -15.96 -12.96 6.05
C LYS A 102 -17.28 -13.59 5.59
N HIS A 103 -18.38 -12.84 5.70
CA HIS A 103 -19.71 -13.32 5.28
C HIS A 103 -19.77 -13.52 3.75
N LYS A 104 -19.32 -12.52 2.99
CA LYS A 104 -19.40 -12.54 1.53
C LYS A 104 -18.50 -13.59 0.87
N LEU A 105 -17.33 -13.84 1.45
CA LEU A 105 -16.39 -14.88 0.98
C LEU A 105 -16.78 -16.28 1.45
N GLY A 106 -17.68 -16.43 2.42
CA GLY A 106 -18.02 -17.73 3.01
C GLY A 106 -16.97 -18.26 4.02
N ALA A 107 -16.12 -17.41 4.54
CA ALA A 107 -15.04 -17.77 5.48
C ALA A 107 -15.56 -17.90 6.92
N HIS A 108 -16.58 -18.74 7.13
CA HIS A 108 -17.36 -18.78 8.37
C HIS A 108 -16.56 -19.08 9.65
N LYS A 109 -15.43 -19.77 9.55
CA LYS A 109 -14.58 -20.13 10.70
C LYS A 109 -13.56 -19.05 11.05
N ALA A 110 -13.21 -18.18 10.08
CA ALA A 110 -12.17 -17.19 10.27
C ALA A 110 -12.49 -16.24 11.44
N ILE A 111 -11.53 -15.95 12.29
CA ILE A 111 -11.59 -14.77 13.16
C ILE A 111 -11.42 -13.52 12.31
N PHE A 112 -11.82 -12.35 12.81
CA PHE A 112 -11.80 -11.15 12.01
C PHE A 112 -11.59 -9.90 12.86
N PHE A 113 -10.93 -8.91 12.30
CA PHE A 113 -10.86 -7.55 12.82
C PHE A 113 -10.31 -6.59 11.75
N ASP A 114 -10.52 -5.30 11.95
CA ASP A 114 -9.99 -4.24 11.11
C ASP A 114 -8.76 -3.60 11.75
N VAL A 115 -7.79 -3.22 10.92
CA VAL A 115 -6.59 -2.47 11.32
C VAL A 115 -6.55 -1.18 10.54
N SER A 116 -6.37 -0.05 11.22
CA SER A 116 -6.22 1.25 10.58
C SER A 116 -4.82 1.81 10.85
N ASN A 117 -4.06 2.07 9.79
CA ASN A 117 -2.74 2.70 9.87
C ASN A 117 -2.40 3.44 8.56
N ALA A 118 -3.34 4.24 8.06
CA ALA A 118 -3.19 4.99 6.82
C ALA A 118 -2.60 4.11 5.68
N CYS A 119 -1.71 4.64 4.83
CA CYS A 119 -1.09 3.91 3.73
C CYS A 119 -0.24 2.70 4.16
N ALA A 120 0.10 2.56 5.45
CA ALA A 120 0.76 1.37 6.00
C ALA A 120 -0.24 0.34 6.56
N GLY A 121 -1.54 0.50 6.33
CA GLY A 121 -2.58 -0.39 6.87
C GLY A 121 -2.31 -1.86 6.53
N MET A 122 -2.10 -2.20 5.26
CA MET A 122 -1.81 -3.58 4.86
C MET A 122 -0.50 -4.10 5.46
N PHE A 123 0.55 -3.27 5.57
CA PHE A 123 1.77 -3.68 6.27
C PHE A 123 1.51 -3.98 7.75
N SER A 124 0.69 -3.17 8.42
CA SER A 124 0.31 -3.43 9.82
C SER A 124 -0.48 -4.73 9.97
N GLY A 125 -1.44 -4.98 9.06
CA GLY A 125 -2.18 -6.24 9.02
C GLY A 125 -1.28 -7.45 8.78
N LEU A 126 -0.35 -7.36 7.83
CA LEU A 126 0.63 -8.41 7.53
C LEU A 126 1.59 -8.64 8.71
N TYR A 127 2.05 -7.57 9.38
CA TYR A 127 2.91 -7.68 10.57
C TYR A 127 2.22 -8.42 11.71
N ILE A 128 0.95 -8.13 11.95
CA ILE A 128 0.13 -8.82 12.94
C ILE A 128 -0.06 -10.30 12.54
N LEU A 129 -0.47 -10.55 11.29
CA LEU A 129 -0.71 -11.90 10.80
C LEU A 129 0.56 -12.76 10.83
N GLU A 130 1.70 -12.22 10.37
CA GLU A 130 3.00 -12.89 10.44
C GLU A 130 3.34 -13.26 11.88
N SER A 131 3.14 -12.34 12.83
CA SER A 131 3.38 -12.59 14.26
C SER A 131 2.47 -13.69 14.80
N MET A 132 1.19 -13.72 14.42
CA MET A 132 0.23 -14.76 14.82
C MET A 132 0.60 -16.13 14.24
N ILE A 133 1.09 -16.20 13.00
CA ILE A 133 1.58 -17.44 12.38
C ILE A 133 2.85 -17.92 13.09
N LYS A 134 3.80 -17.03 13.35
CA LYS A 134 5.04 -17.36 14.10
C LYS A 134 4.76 -17.90 15.50
N ALA A 135 3.77 -17.34 16.17
CA ALA A 135 3.32 -17.75 17.51
C ALA A 135 2.45 -19.03 17.48
N GLY A 136 2.03 -19.52 16.31
CA GLY A 136 1.18 -20.70 16.17
C GLY A 136 -0.28 -20.44 16.55
N VAL A 137 -0.72 -19.20 16.62
CA VAL A 137 -2.12 -18.81 16.91
C VAL A 137 -3.03 -19.14 15.73
N VAL A 138 -2.54 -18.88 14.51
CA VAL A 138 -3.21 -19.22 13.24
C VAL A 138 -2.22 -19.91 12.30
N LYS A 139 -2.71 -20.65 11.30
CA LYS A 139 -1.89 -21.31 10.28
C LYS A 139 -1.79 -20.51 9.00
N ASN A 140 -2.84 -19.78 8.67
CA ASN A 140 -2.95 -18.93 7.50
C ASN A 140 -3.89 -17.76 7.78
N GLY A 141 -3.95 -16.79 6.88
CA GLY A 141 -4.91 -15.71 6.95
C GLY A 141 -4.84 -14.78 5.76
N LEU A 142 -5.90 -14.02 5.57
CA LEU A 142 -6.07 -13.02 4.51
C LEU A 142 -5.93 -11.62 5.10
N VAL A 143 -5.03 -10.82 4.53
CA VAL A 143 -4.98 -9.36 4.70
C VAL A 143 -5.49 -8.72 3.44
N VAL A 144 -6.47 -7.82 3.54
CA VAL A 144 -7.16 -7.24 2.40
C VAL A 144 -7.48 -5.76 2.61
N SER A 145 -7.42 -4.99 1.53
CA SER A 145 -7.86 -3.59 1.51
C SER A 145 -8.58 -3.28 0.21
N GLY A 146 -9.63 -2.46 0.27
CA GLY A 146 -10.28 -1.84 -0.87
C GLY A 146 -10.31 -0.33 -0.65
N GLU A 147 -9.57 0.40 -1.49
CA GLU A 147 -9.38 1.84 -1.33
C GLU A 147 -10.19 2.60 -2.38
N TYR A 148 -11.36 3.07 -1.97
CA TYR A 148 -12.12 4.08 -2.70
C TYR A 148 -11.73 5.44 -2.13
N ILE A 149 -10.64 6.00 -2.63
CA ILE A 149 -10.05 7.25 -2.16
C ILE A 149 -10.11 8.39 -3.17
N SER A 150 -10.59 8.16 -4.38
CA SER A 150 -10.82 9.23 -5.37
C SER A 150 -11.75 10.33 -4.86
N THR A 151 -12.57 10.06 -3.84
CA THR A 151 -13.39 11.08 -3.15
C THR A 151 -12.58 12.28 -2.65
N ILE A 152 -11.35 12.07 -2.16
CA ILE A 152 -10.46 13.17 -1.74
C ILE A 152 -9.87 13.92 -2.92
N ALA A 153 -9.65 13.25 -4.06
CA ALA A 153 -9.21 13.92 -5.29
C ALA A 153 -10.34 14.79 -5.88
N GLU A 154 -11.58 14.28 -5.88
CA GLU A 154 -12.75 15.06 -6.30
C GLU A 154 -12.92 16.34 -5.46
N THR A 155 -12.66 16.25 -4.16
CA THR A 155 -12.65 17.43 -3.28
C THR A 155 -11.51 18.37 -3.64
N ALA A 156 -10.30 17.87 -3.82
CA ALA A 156 -9.14 18.68 -4.18
C ALA A 156 -9.28 19.37 -5.55
N VAL A 157 -9.94 18.73 -6.53
CA VAL A 157 -10.29 19.36 -7.82
C VAL A 157 -11.12 20.60 -7.63
N LEU A 158 -12.01 20.62 -6.65
CA LEU A 158 -12.89 21.77 -6.36
C LEU A 158 -12.21 22.83 -5.50
N GLU A 159 -11.31 22.45 -4.61
CA GLU A 159 -10.84 23.31 -3.50
C GLU A 159 -9.35 23.68 -3.59
N ALA A 160 -8.49 22.84 -4.17
CA ALA A 160 -7.05 23.09 -4.22
C ALA A 160 -6.68 24.27 -5.12
N LYS A 161 -5.76 25.13 -4.64
CA LYS A 161 -5.43 26.41 -5.28
C LYS A 161 -4.10 26.38 -6.03
N ASP A 162 -3.08 25.74 -5.44
CA ASP A 162 -1.72 25.72 -5.98
C ASP A 162 -0.93 24.50 -5.46
N ILE A 163 0.36 24.43 -5.80
CA ILE A 163 1.26 23.33 -5.38
C ILE A 163 1.56 23.31 -3.88
N TYR A 164 1.27 24.38 -3.15
CA TYR A 164 1.47 24.50 -1.71
C TYR A 164 0.19 24.20 -0.93
N ASP A 165 -0.93 24.08 -1.65
CA ASP A 165 -2.20 23.73 -1.04
C ASP A 165 -2.10 22.41 -0.27
N PRO A 166 -2.59 22.34 0.98
CA PRO A 166 -2.55 21.10 1.77
C PRO A 166 -3.28 19.94 1.10
N GLN A 167 -4.23 20.19 0.20
CA GLN A 167 -4.93 19.14 -0.55
C GLN A 167 -4.21 18.70 -1.83
N PHE A 168 -3.08 19.32 -2.20
CA PHE A 168 -2.33 18.98 -3.43
C PHE A 168 -2.02 17.48 -3.54
N GLY A 169 -1.64 16.83 -2.43
CA GLY A 169 -1.36 15.39 -2.39
C GLY A 169 -2.55 14.52 -2.81
N SER A 170 -3.78 15.00 -2.60
CA SER A 170 -5.00 14.28 -2.99
C SER A 170 -5.18 14.18 -4.51
N LEU A 171 -4.56 15.07 -5.30
CA LEU A 171 -4.58 14.99 -6.77
C LEU A 171 -3.77 13.81 -7.34
N THR A 172 -3.03 13.09 -6.49
CA THR A 172 -2.21 11.94 -6.91
C THR A 172 -2.92 10.59 -6.77
N VAL A 173 -4.04 10.52 -6.06
CA VAL A 173 -4.64 9.25 -5.65
C VAL A 173 -5.39 8.54 -6.77
N GLY A 174 -5.50 7.21 -6.61
CA GLY A 174 -6.30 6.32 -7.44
C GLY A 174 -6.92 5.20 -6.61
N ASP A 175 -7.96 4.56 -7.12
CA ASP A 175 -8.72 3.51 -6.44
C ASP A 175 -8.21 2.12 -6.81
N ALA A 176 -8.12 1.22 -5.83
CA ALA A 176 -7.80 -0.20 -6.06
C ALA A 176 -8.12 -1.06 -4.85
N GLY A 177 -8.26 -2.37 -5.07
CA GLY A 177 -8.24 -3.40 -4.03
C GLY A 177 -6.98 -4.25 -4.13
N ALA A 178 -6.45 -4.70 -2.98
CA ALA A 178 -5.37 -5.68 -2.90
C ALA A 178 -5.59 -6.66 -1.74
N ALA A 179 -5.12 -7.87 -1.93
CA ALA A 179 -5.24 -8.93 -0.94
C ALA A 179 -4.00 -9.82 -0.94
N VAL A 180 -3.60 -10.30 0.23
CA VAL A 180 -2.48 -11.23 0.42
C VAL A 180 -2.88 -12.30 1.41
N ILE A 181 -2.65 -13.56 1.07
CA ILE A 181 -2.70 -14.66 2.04
C ILE A 181 -1.27 -14.94 2.51
N LEU A 182 -1.09 -14.96 3.84
CA LEU A 182 0.11 -15.52 4.45
C LEU A 182 -0.15 -16.91 4.97
N ASP A 183 0.87 -17.78 4.87
CA ASP A 183 0.93 -19.05 5.57
C ASP A 183 2.35 -19.33 6.10
N LYS A 184 2.54 -20.51 6.69
CA LYS A 184 3.85 -20.95 7.15
C LYS A 184 4.77 -21.22 5.96
N ALA A 185 5.95 -20.62 5.96
CA ALA A 185 6.99 -20.91 4.98
C ALA A 185 7.40 -22.40 5.00
N VAL A 186 7.59 -22.96 3.82
CA VAL A 186 8.00 -24.37 3.63
C VAL A 186 9.51 -24.48 3.56
N ASP A 187 10.14 -23.49 2.92
CA ASP A 187 11.60 -23.39 2.76
C ASP A 187 12.06 -21.92 2.79
N ASP A 188 13.35 -21.68 2.61
CA ASP A 188 13.93 -20.35 2.62
C ASP A 188 13.89 -19.64 1.24
N ASN A 189 13.28 -20.22 0.20
CA ASN A 189 13.13 -19.58 -1.10
C ASN A 189 11.83 -18.77 -1.21
N ASP A 190 10.81 -19.15 -0.42
CA ASP A 190 9.54 -18.42 -0.29
C ASP A 190 9.33 -18.08 1.18
N VAL A 191 9.76 -16.89 1.60
CA VAL A 191 9.78 -16.53 3.03
C VAL A 191 9.80 -14.99 3.22
N ILE A 192 9.17 -14.54 4.29
CA ILE A 192 9.43 -13.22 4.85
C ILE A 192 10.72 -13.32 5.67
N ASP A 193 11.79 -12.69 5.18
CA ASP A 193 13.12 -12.72 5.80
C ASP A 193 13.17 -11.80 7.03
N CYS A 194 12.71 -10.56 6.86
CA CYS A 194 12.71 -9.56 7.92
C CYS A 194 11.52 -8.61 7.74
N PHE A 195 10.84 -8.28 8.83
CA PHE A 195 9.73 -7.37 8.80
C PHE A 195 9.74 -6.48 10.05
N ASN A 196 9.96 -5.18 9.86
CA ASN A 196 10.02 -4.21 10.94
C ASN A 196 9.32 -2.91 10.55
N LEU A 197 8.57 -2.35 11.49
CA LEU A 197 7.91 -1.05 11.37
C LEU A 197 8.39 -0.11 12.47
N ILE A 198 8.47 1.18 12.16
CA ILE A 198 8.77 2.26 13.09
C ILE A 198 7.75 3.38 12.91
N SER A 199 7.35 4.00 14.00
CA SER A 199 6.48 5.18 14.00
C SER A 199 7.17 6.35 14.66
N THR A 200 6.89 7.56 14.16
CA THR A 200 7.40 8.83 14.63
C THR A 200 6.23 9.75 14.96
N PRO A 201 5.63 9.61 16.16
CA PRO A 201 4.37 10.25 16.53
C PRO A 201 4.42 11.78 16.51
N GLU A 202 5.61 12.37 16.59
CA GLU A 202 5.84 13.82 16.47
C GLU A 202 5.44 14.39 15.11
N TYR A 203 5.16 13.55 14.13
CA TYR A 203 4.71 13.94 12.78
C TYR A 203 3.23 13.61 12.52
N SER A 204 2.47 13.29 13.56
CA SER A 204 1.07 12.82 13.44
C SER A 204 0.11 13.84 12.81
N ASP A 205 0.44 15.13 12.87
CA ASP A 205 -0.37 16.22 12.32
C ASP A 205 -0.02 16.60 10.86
N LEU A 206 0.98 15.97 10.26
CA LEU A 206 1.45 16.35 8.93
C LEU A 206 0.55 15.92 7.77
N ALA A 207 -0.31 14.93 7.97
CA ALA A 207 -1.34 14.56 7.00
C ALA A 207 -2.57 14.02 7.72
N ILE A 208 -3.70 14.70 7.54
CA ILE A 208 -4.96 14.43 8.25
C ILE A 208 -6.08 14.28 7.24
N GLY A 209 -6.71 13.10 7.22
CA GLY A 209 -7.97 12.85 6.52
C GLY A 209 -9.16 13.21 7.41
N LYS A 210 -10.03 14.11 6.97
CA LYS A 210 -11.19 14.58 7.72
C LYS A 210 -12.25 15.15 6.75
N PRO A 211 -13.47 15.50 7.24
CA PRO A 211 -14.38 16.31 6.47
C PRO A 211 -13.70 17.63 6.02
N SER A 212 -13.99 18.06 4.80
CA SER A 212 -13.47 19.33 4.27
C SER A 212 -13.85 20.51 5.16
N ASN A 213 -12.97 21.51 5.20
CA ASN A 213 -13.28 22.77 5.86
C ASN A 213 -14.25 23.64 5.04
N ASP A 214 -14.32 23.42 3.72
CA ASP A 214 -15.00 24.28 2.75
C ASP A 214 -16.27 23.63 2.14
N SER A 215 -16.45 22.32 2.36
CA SER A 215 -17.60 21.55 1.84
C SER A 215 -17.99 20.39 2.75
N ASN A 216 -19.11 19.71 2.43
CA ASN A 216 -19.53 18.49 3.12
C ASN A 216 -18.86 17.20 2.56
N ARG A 217 -17.70 17.34 1.90
CA ARG A 217 -16.93 16.23 1.30
C ARG A 217 -15.81 15.79 2.25
N TYR A 218 -15.17 14.70 1.91
CA TYR A 218 -13.95 14.25 2.61
C TYR A 218 -12.71 14.85 1.93
N ALA A 219 -11.73 15.26 2.72
CA ALA A 219 -10.49 15.85 2.24
C ALA A 219 -9.28 15.29 3.00
N MET A 220 -8.11 15.35 2.39
CA MET A 220 -6.83 15.07 3.04
C MET A 220 -5.98 16.35 3.01
N TYR A 221 -5.56 16.78 4.17
CA TYR A 221 -4.69 17.94 4.35
C TYR A 221 -3.28 17.47 4.70
N ALA A 222 -2.33 17.73 3.82
CA ALA A 222 -0.94 17.31 3.98
C ALA A 222 0.03 18.48 3.88
N SER A 223 0.95 18.58 4.83
CA SER A 223 2.05 19.56 4.77
C SER A 223 3.20 19.01 3.93
N ASN A 224 3.10 19.12 2.60
CA ASN A 224 4.07 18.54 1.66
C ASN A 224 5.51 18.99 1.93
N SER A 225 5.75 20.27 2.25
CA SER A 225 7.08 20.81 2.55
C SER A 225 7.71 20.16 3.80
N LYS A 226 6.90 19.92 4.85
CA LYS A 226 7.36 19.27 6.06
C LYS A 226 7.46 17.76 5.92
N MET A 227 6.64 17.13 5.07
CA MET A 227 6.67 15.70 4.81
C MET A 227 7.92 15.23 4.07
N HIS A 228 8.52 16.08 3.25
CA HIS A 228 9.63 15.72 2.37
C HIS A 228 10.98 16.30 2.82
N THR A 229 11.16 16.57 4.12
CA THR A 229 12.46 17.00 4.66
C THR A 229 13.49 15.86 4.61
N GLU A 230 14.76 16.20 4.48
CA GLU A 230 15.85 15.21 4.42
C GLU A 230 15.92 14.36 5.69
N GLU A 231 15.68 14.96 6.84
CA GLU A 231 15.62 14.27 8.13
C GLU A 231 14.61 13.12 8.11
N ARG A 232 13.40 13.38 7.59
CA ARG A 232 12.35 12.36 7.52
C ARG A 232 12.63 11.28 6.49
N LEU A 233 13.20 11.63 5.35
CA LEU A 233 13.58 10.65 4.33
C LEU A 233 14.66 9.68 4.85
N LYS A 234 15.52 10.11 5.80
CA LYS A 234 16.56 9.27 6.43
C LYS A 234 16.02 8.32 7.51
N ILE A 235 14.78 8.47 7.98
CA ILE A 235 14.23 7.61 9.04
C ILE A 235 14.26 6.13 8.61
N TRP A 236 13.74 5.82 7.41
CA TRP A 236 13.75 4.44 6.91
C TRP A 236 15.16 3.85 6.80
N PRO A 237 16.11 4.44 6.04
CA PRO A 237 17.41 3.78 5.86
C PRO A 237 18.20 3.67 7.17
N ASN A 238 18.14 4.67 8.06
CA ASN A 238 18.80 4.59 9.35
C ASN A 238 18.20 3.46 10.20
N PHE A 239 16.88 3.37 10.25
CA PHE A 239 16.20 2.28 10.96
C PHE A 239 16.56 0.91 10.40
N GLN A 240 16.62 0.77 9.06
CA GLN A 240 17.01 -0.51 8.44
C GLN A 240 18.46 -0.87 8.73
N ILE A 241 19.39 0.09 8.74
CA ILE A 241 20.79 -0.13 9.15
C ILE A 241 20.84 -0.68 10.57
N ASP A 242 20.14 -0.04 11.50
CA ASP A 242 20.14 -0.46 12.90
C ASP A 242 19.56 -1.88 13.10
N MET A 243 18.52 -2.21 12.33
CA MET A 243 17.89 -3.54 12.42
C MET A 243 18.79 -4.63 11.81
N LEU A 244 19.38 -4.39 10.64
CA LEU A 244 20.30 -5.34 10.01
C LEU A 244 21.56 -5.54 10.85
N ALA A 245 22.11 -4.49 11.45
CA ALA A 245 23.29 -4.57 12.32
C ALA A 245 23.05 -5.47 13.55
N LYS A 246 21.84 -5.52 14.12
CA LYS A 246 21.48 -6.44 15.22
C LYS A 246 21.57 -7.91 14.81
N GLU A 247 21.43 -8.20 13.50
CA GLU A 247 21.58 -9.54 12.93
C GLU A 247 22.97 -9.81 12.37
N GLY A 248 23.91 -8.86 12.53
CA GLY A 248 25.27 -8.97 11.96
C GLY A 248 25.30 -8.82 10.43
N LYS A 249 24.29 -8.19 9.85
CA LYS A 249 24.12 -7.96 8.42
C LYS A 249 24.27 -6.50 8.05
N ASP A 250 24.42 -6.23 6.77
CA ASP A 250 24.31 -4.92 6.16
C ASP A 250 23.46 -4.97 4.89
N PHE A 251 23.15 -3.81 4.32
CA PHE A 251 22.30 -3.72 3.13
C PHE A 251 22.90 -4.44 1.92
N LYS A 252 24.24 -4.41 1.75
CA LYS A 252 24.91 -5.07 0.62
C LYS A 252 24.85 -6.59 0.72
N SER A 253 24.95 -7.14 1.93
CA SER A 253 24.87 -8.58 2.18
C SER A 253 23.49 -9.16 1.90
N GLU A 254 22.43 -8.33 1.94
CA GLU A 254 21.07 -8.75 1.66
C GLU A 254 20.79 -9.02 0.18
N GLN A 255 21.57 -8.43 -0.74
CA GLN A 255 21.49 -8.67 -2.19
C GLN A 255 20.08 -8.59 -2.77
N PHE A 256 19.32 -7.52 -2.45
CA PHE A 256 17.99 -7.30 -3.01
C PHE A 256 18.05 -7.16 -4.53
N ASP A 257 17.16 -7.86 -5.25
CA ASP A 257 16.95 -7.70 -6.69
C ASP A 257 16.08 -6.47 -6.98
N TYR A 258 15.03 -6.27 -6.17
CA TYR A 258 14.01 -5.24 -6.39
C TYR A 258 13.67 -4.49 -5.11
N ILE A 259 13.27 -3.22 -5.29
CA ILE A 259 12.71 -2.39 -4.23
C ILE A 259 11.38 -1.77 -4.66
N ILE A 260 10.40 -1.78 -3.75
CA ILE A 260 9.10 -1.16 -3.93
C ILE A 260 8.90 -0.12 -2.84
N HIS A 261 8.90 1.16 -3.22
CA HIS A 261 8.54 2.26 -2.33
C HIS A 261 7.06 2.60 -2.45
N HIS A 262 6.53 3.31 -1.46
CA HIS A 262 5.18 3.85 -1.54
C HIS A 262 5.02 4.78 -2.76
N GLN A 263 3.95 4.59 -3.53
CA GLN A 263 3.71 5.21 -4.83
C GLN A 263 3.02 6.58 -4.68
N VAL A 264 3.75 7.61 -4.26
CA VAL A 264 3.21 8.98 -4.05
C VAL A 264 3.50 9.90 -5.23
N GLY A 265 4.68 9.79 -5.82
CA GLY A 265 5.14 10.57 -6.95
C GLY A 265 6.54 10.16 -7.37
N SER A 266 6.87 10.26 -8.67
CA SER A 266 8.15 9.81 -9.21
C SER A 266 9.35 10.51 -8.56
N LYS A 267 9.28 11.85 -8.44
CA LYS A 267 10.34 12.64 -7.78
C LYS A 267 10.54 12.27 -6.30
N PHE A 268 9.48 11.86 -5.61
CA PHE A 268 9.59 11.39 -4.24
C PHE A 268 10.33 10.04 -4.17
N VAL A 269 9.99 9.10 -5.04
CA VAL A 269 10.67 7.79 -5.13
C VAL A 269 12.15 7.98 -5.49
N GLU A 270 12.46 8.83 -6.47
CA GLU A 270 13.85 9.17 -6.85
C GLU A 270 14.66 9.72 -5.67
N ARG A 271 14.05 10.60 -4.86
CA ARG A 271 14.71 11.14 -3.66
C ARG A 271 14.95 10.07 -2.60
N LEU A 272 13.99 9.14 -2.39
CA LEU A 272 14.18 8.02 -1.46
C LEU A 272 15.32 7.11 -1.92
N LEU A 273 15.39 6.76 -3.21
CA LEU A 273 16.49 5.98 -3.79
C LEU A 273 17.85 6.67 -3.58
N LYS A 274 17.91 7.99 -3.79
CA LYS A 274 19.14 8.76 -3.56
C LYS A 274 19.56 8.72 -2.09
N VAL A 275 18.63 8.99 -1.18
CA VAL A 275 18.88 8.96 0.28
C VAL A 275 19.29 7.56 0.74
N GLY A 276 18.62 6.51 0.23
CA GLY A 276 19.01 5.12 0.48
C GLY A 276 20.42 4.80 -0.01
N LYS A 277 20.76 5.19 -1.24
CA LYS A 277 22.12 5.01 -1.80
C LYS A 277 23.20 5.66 -0.91
N GLU A 278 22.97 6.89 -0.47
CA GLU A 278 23.88 7.61 0.41
C GLU A 278 24.01 6.93 1.79
N ALA A 279 22.88 6.61 2.43
CA ALA A 279 22.88 6.05 3.76
C ALA A 279 23.48 4.62 3.82
N PHE A 280 23.14 3.76 2.87
CA PHE A 280 23.68 2.39 2.81
C PHE A 280 25.08 2.32 2.17
N SER A 281 25.58 3.40 1.59
CA SER A 281 26.82 3.39 0.77
C SER A 281 26.80 2.26 -0.28
N ALA A 282 25.64 2.05 -0.91
CA ALA A 282 25.36 0.96 -1.85
C ALA A 282 24.42 1.41 -2.97
N GLU A 283 24.59 0.83 -4.16
CA GLU A 283 23.61 1.00 -5.23
C GLU A 283 22.26 0.44 -4.77
N GLN A 284 21.18 1.11 -5.21
CA GLN A 284 19.85 0.65 -4.88
C GLN A 284 19.40 -0.43 -5.87
N PRO A 285 18.58 -1.41 -5.41
CA PRO A 285 17.96 -2.39 -6.29
C PRO A 285 17.10 -1.73 -7.37
N GLU A 286 16.72 -2.50 -8.39
CA GLU A 286 15.76 -2.03 -9.41
C GLU A 286 14.45 -1.62 -8.74
N SER A 287 14.05 -0.34 -8.95
CA SER A 287 12.83 0.20 -8.38
C SER A 287 11.62 -0.14 -9.22
N LEU A 288 10.72 -0.94 -8.66
CA LEU A 288 9.46 -1.31 -9.30
C LEU A 288 8.40 -0.25 -9.04
N ASN A 289 7.66 0.15 -10.07
CA ASN A 289 6.55 1.08 -9.92
C ASN A 289 5.49 0.93 -11.01
N VAL A 290 4.28 1.39 -10.71
CA VAL A 290 3.13 1.48 -11.62
C VAL A 290 2.43 2.82 -11.49
N LEU A 291 3.10 3.78 -10.86
CA LEU A 291 2.58 5.09 -10.49
C LEU A 291 2.04 5.86 -11.70
N GLU A 292 2.75 5.83 -12.82
CA GLU A 292 2.38 6.51 -14.07
C GLU A 292 0.95 6.12 -14.52
N LYS A 293 0.58 4.86 -14.29
CA LYS A 293 -0.65 4.25 -14.80
C LYS A 293 -1.82 4.28 -13.82
N TYR A 294 -1.53 4.08 -12.51
CA TYR A 294 -2.58 3.88 -11.51
C TYR A 294 -2.66 4.97 -10.46
N GLY A 295 -1.65 5.84 -10.37
CA GLY A 295 -1.54 6.83 -9.30
C GLY A 295 -1.20 6.20 -7.94
N ASN A 296 -1.45 6.95 -6.89
CA ASN A 296 -1.25 6.52 -5.51
C ASN A 296 -2.50 5.76 -5.02
N THR A 297 -2.46 4.44 -4.96
CA THR A 297 -3.56 3.60 -4.47
C THR A 297 -3.50 3.36 -2.96
N SER A 298 -2.88 4.27 -2.20
CA SER A 298 -2.85 4.27 -0.74
C SER A 298 -2.27 2.98 -0.13
N SER A 299 -3.00 2.30 0.77
CA SER A 299 -2.53 1.09 1.46
C SER A 299 -2.26 -0.08 0.51
N THR A 300 -2.89 -0.11 -0.66
CA THR A 300 -2.73 -1.17 -1.67
C THR A 300 -1.52 -0.98 -2.57
N SER A 301 -0.89 0.22 -2.60
CA SER A 301 0.10 0.62 -3.61
C SER A 301 1.22 -0.38 -3.86
N HIS A 302 1.88 -0.89 -2.81
CA HIS A 302 3.00 -1.82 -2.94
C HIS A 302 2.55 -3.18 -3.51
N PHE A 303 1.36 -3.60 -3.12
CA PHE A 303 0.78 -4.90 -3.51
C PHE A 303 0.28 -4.87 -4.95
N ILE A 304 -0.24 -3.73 -5.41
CA ILE A 304 -0.57 -3.50 -6.83
C ILE A 304 0.70 -3.55 -7.69
N VAL A 305 1.80 -2.92 -7.25
CA VAL A 305 3.10 -3.03 -7.95
C VAL A 305 3.52 -4.49 -8.05
N LEU A 306 3.58 -5.21 -6.93
CA LEU A 306 4.01 -6.61 -6.92
C LEU A 306 3.12 -7.47 -7.81
N TYR A 307 1.80 -7.32 -7.69
CA TYR A 307 0.81 -8.05 -8.49
C TYR A 307 1.02 -7.84 -10.01
N GLU A 308 1.17 -6.60 -10.44
CA GLU A 308 1.35 -6.26 -11.86
C GLU A 308 2.66 -6.82 -12.43
N TYR A 309 3.74 -6.80 -11.65
CA TYR A 309 5.02 -7.37 -12.11
C TYR A 309 4.99 -8.91 -12.14
N LEU A 310 4.33 -9.56 -11.19
CA LEU A 310 4.09 -11.01 -11.21
C LEU A 310 3.23 -11.41 -12.41
N LYS A 311 2.09 -10.75 -12.60
CA LYS A 311 1.17 -10.98 -13.71
C LYS A 311 1.84 -10.81 -15.08
N ALA A 312 2.76 -9.87 -15.18
CA ALA A 312 3.51 -9.61 -16.40
C ALA A 312 4.74 -10.53 -16.57
N ASN A 313 5.02 -11.44 -15.64
CA ASN A 313 6.23 -12.28 -15.60
C ASN A 313 7.53 -11.45 -15.74
N LYS A 314 7.59 -10.31 -15.04
CA LYS A 314 8.74 -9.38 -15.11
C LYS A 314 9.73 -9.54 -13.95
N LEU A 315 9.44 -10.39 -12.98
CA LEU A 315 10.37 -10.69 -11.89
C LEU A 315 11.26 -11.86 -12.28
N LYS A 316 12.50 -11.86 -11.79
CA LYS A 316 13.40 -13.00 -11.92
C LYS A 316 12.91 -14.14 -11.03
N ASP A 317 13.20 -15.38 -11.43
CA ASP A 317 13.05 -16.52 -10.56
C ASP A 317 13.91 -16.34 -9.30
N LYS A 318 13.36 -16.70 -8.14
CA LYS A 318 14.03 -16.57 -6.84
C LYS A 318 14.47 -15.15 -6.51
N SER A 319 13.57 -14.20 -6.70
CA SER A 319 13.83 -12.79 -6.42
C SER A 319 13.80 -12.48 -4.93
N LYS A 320 14.69 -11.59 -4.49
CA LYS A 320 14.63 -10.97 -3.16
C LYS A 320 14.12 -9.54 -3.28
N ILE A 321 13.00 -9.27 -2.62
CA ILE A 321 12.28 -8.00 -2.74
C ILE A 321 12.29 -7.26 -1.41
N LEU A 322 12.60 -5.97 -1.48
CA LEU A 322 12.47 -5.02 -0.38
C LEU A 322 11.25 -4.13 -0.58
N MET A 323 10.30 -4.12 0.35
CA MET A 323 9.18 -3.18 0.37
C MET A 323 9.37 -2.15 1.47
N VAL A 324 9.21 -0.86 1.11
CA VAL A 324 9.41 0.26 2.02
C VAL A 324 8.11 1.07 2.15
N PRO A 325 7.30 0.82 3.18
CA PRO A 325 6.10 1.60 3.43
C PRO A 325 6.42 3.03 3.85
N ALA A 326 5.51 3.94 3.51
CA ALA A 326 5.47 5.29 4.05
C ALA A 326 4.00 5.71 4.23
N ALA A 327 3.64 6.12 5.44
CA ALA A 327 2.28 6.51 5.77
C ALA A 327 2.22 7.78 6.58
N SER A 328 1.09 8.47 6.51
CA SER A 328 0.80 9.60 7.40
C SER A 328 0.78 9.17 8.86
N GLY A 329 1.17 10.08 9.74
CA GLY A 329 1.16 9.82 11.15
C GLY A 329 2.45 9.50 11.90
N PHE A 330 3.63 9.47 11.49
CA PHE A 330 4.31 8.95 10.33
C PHE A 330 4.78 7.51 10.61
N VAL A 331 4.48 6.58 9.72
CA VAL A 331 4.91 5.17 9.84
C VAL A 331 5.76 4.82 8.62
N THR A 332 6.90 4.18 8.86
CA THR A 332 7.76 3.60 7.84
C THR A 332 8.35 2.28 8.34
N GLY A 333 9.28 1.73 7.63
CA GLY A 333 9.95 0.48 7.98
C GLY A 333 10.36 -0.26 6.74
N PHE A 334 10.46 -1.58 6.84
CA PHE A 334 10.76 -2.42 5.71
C PHE A 334 10.25 -3.84 5.91
N LEU A 335 9.84 -4.45 4.81
CA LEU A 335 9.58 -5.86 4.68
C LEU A 335 10.53 -6.40 3.60
N SER A 336 11.36 -7.36 3.95
CA SER A 336 12.18 -8.11 2.98
C SER A 336 11.63 -9.52 2.86
N MET A 337 11.53 -9.99 1.62
CA MET A 337 11.04 -11.34 1.34
C MET A 337 11.78 -11.94 0.15
N SER A 338 11.98 -13.26 0.22
CA SER A 338 12.40 -14.10 -0.89
C SER A 338 11.17 -14.75 -1.49
N ILE A 339 11.03 -14.69 -2.82
CA ILE A 339 9.91 -15.30 -3.56
C ILE A 339 10.43 -16.18 -4.68
N ASN A 340 9.81 -17.35 -4.86
CA ASN A 340 10.13 -18.31 -5.91
C ASN A 340 8.87 -18.86 -6.58
N ASN A 341 7.82 -19.14 -5.80
CA ASN A 341 6.61 -19.78 -6.30
C ASN A 341 5.37 -18.87 -6.22
N LEU A 342 5.54 -17.62 -5.80
CA LEU A 342 4.45 -16.65 -5.81
C LEU A 342 4.12 -16.28 -7.26
N ALA A 343 2.97 -16.70 -7.74
CA ALA A 343 2.53 -16.50 -9.12
C ALA A 343 1.12 -15.90 -9.14
N VAL A 344 0.81 -15.23 -10.25
CA VAL A 344 -0.53 -14.74 -10.59
C VAL A 344 -0.95 -15.41 -11.88
N LYS A 345 -2.15 -16.04 -11.88
CA LYS A 345 -2.75 -16.72 -13.02
C LYS A 345 -3.40 -15.76 -14.00
#